data_6905aefb266086df45fae5c95318b562
#
_entry.id   6905aefb266086df45fae5c95318b562
#
_cell.length_a   1.000
_cell.length_b   1.000
_cell.length_c   1.000
_cell.angle_alpha   90.00
_cell.angle_beta   90.00
_cell.angle_gamma   90.00
#
_symmetry.space_group_name_H-M   'P 1'
#
loop_
_entity.id
_entity.type
_entity.pdbx_description
1 polymer ?
#
loop_
_entity_poly.entity_id
_entity_poly.type
_entity_poly.pdbx_seq_one_letter_code
_entity_poly.pdbx_strand_id
1 'polypeptide(L)'
;QRHDSMYLSLLPCMAFLFAVVLSIKKRPVPVFRSISVWIYLLHPLMIILVRGAAKLTHCQAAFVENSLIHYISVCFLSGISAWIIGKYFTFHKRRYDLKGRAWIEVDRKKLCHNVSVLKDLLPPGCKLMPAVKANAYGHGAVLIAGTLNQIGIDSFCAASVSEGIELRKGGVCGEILILGYTHPEYFPLLGKYDLTQTVINSRYAKLLNEYGKPMKVHIKIDTGMHRLGERAEHVEEIAHIFELKNLMIEGIYTHLCADESSSPKDRAFTEAQAKAFYQVVSVLRKRGCSCPRVHLLASYGLINYPELSGDYARVG
;
A
#
# COMPACT_ATOMS: atom_id res chain seq x y z
N GLN A 1 4.38 -57.28 -2.14
CA GLN A 1 3.25 -56.94 -1.24
C GLN A 1 3.56 -55.87 -0.16
N ARG A 2 4.82 -55.51 0.13
CA ARG A 2 5.18 -54.47 1.14
C ARG A 2 5.30 -53.05 0.58
N HIS A 3 5.23 -52.87 -0.74
CA HIS A 3 5.40 -51.56 -1.36
C HIS A 3 4.14 -50.66 -1.31
N ASP A 4 2.96 -51.30 -1.29
CA ASP A 4 1.68 -50.54 -1.42
C ASP A 4 1.21 -49.91 -0.10
N SER A 5 1.61 -50.45 1.04
CA SER A 5 1.21 -49.94 2.37
C SER A 5 1.85 -48.60 2.73
N MET A 6 3.00 -48.24 2.15
CA MET A 6 3.66 -46.96 2.40
C MET A 6 2.97 -45.80 1.66
N TYR A 7 2.37 -46.06 0.51
CA TYR A 7 1.61 -45.03 -0.24
C TYR A 7 0.25 -44.79 0.37
N LEU A 8 -0.39 -45.79 0.95
CA LEU A 8 -1.69 -45.66 1.63
C LEU A 8 -1.64 -44.78 2.90
N SER A 9 -0.51 -44.76 3.62
CA SER A 9 -0.32 -43.92 4.80
C SER A 9 0.12 -42.47 4.45
N LEU A 10 0.70 -42.27 3.26
CA LEU A 10 1.13 -40.96 2.79
C LEU A 10 -0.07 -40.02 2.49
N LEU A 11 -1.14 -40.59 1.92
CA LEU A 11 -2.37 -39.82 1.59
C LEU A 11 -3.05 -39.17 2.82
N PRO A 12 -3.31 -39.88 3.92
CA PRO A 12 -3.86 -39.27 5.14
C PRO A 12 -2.92 -38.23 5.77
N CYS A 13 -1.60 -38.51 5.76
CA CYS A 13 -0.63 -37.53 6.28
C CYS A 13 -0.54 -36.25 5.46
N MET A 14 -0.58 -36.35 4.14
CA MET A 14 -0.62 -35.20 3.25
C MET A 14 -1.92 -34.43 3.42
N ALA A 15 -3.07 -35.09 3.56
CA ALA A 15 -4.36 -34.48 3.84
C ALA A 15 -4.37 -33.77 5.20
N PHE A 16 -3.79 -34.39 6.24
CA PHE A 16 -3.66 -33.79 7.57
C PHE A 16 -2.74 -32.57 7.56
N LEU A 17 -1.56 -32.64 6.94
CA LEU A 17 -0.65 -31.51 6.77
C LEU A 17 -1.30 -30.36 5.98
N PHE A 18 -2.04 -30.71 4.93
CA PHE A 18 -2.78 -29.73 4.14
C PHE A 18 -3.89 -29.06 4.96
N ALA A 19 -4.64 -29.84 5.75
CA ALA A 19 -5.67 -29.32 6.66
C ALA A 19 -5.07 -28.43 7.77
N VAL A 20 -3.91 -28.79 8.33
CA VAL A 20 -3.18 -27.97 9.31
C VAL A 20 -2.71 -26.66 8.68
N VAL A 21 -2.17 -26.69 7.46
CA VAL A 21 -1.75 -25.47 6.72
C VAL A 21 -2.94 -24.58 6.40
N LEU A 22 -4.08 -25.15 6.03
CA LEU A 22 -5.32 -24.38 5.77
C LEU A 22 -5.95 -23.81 7.05
N SER A 23 -5.79 -24.46 8.21
CA SER A 23 -6.32 -24.00 9.50
C SER A 23 -5.49 -22.85 10.12
N ILE A 24 -4.26 -22.64 9.66
CA ILE A 24 -3.44 -21.50 10.07
C ILE A 24 -3.94 -20.23 9.36
N LYS A 25 -4.83 -19.49 10.00
CA LYS A 25 -5.42 -18.21 9.52
C LYS A 25 -4.41 -17.06 9.35
N LYS A 26 -3.12 -17.29 9.31
CA LYS A 26 -2.10 -16.28 9.01
C LYS A 26 -1.72 -16.37 7.53
N ARG A 27 -1.64 -15.20 6.88
CA ARG A 27 -1.22 -15.08 5.46
C ARG A 27 -0.02 -15.99 5.19
N PRO A 28 -0.03 -16.78 4.11
CA PRO A 28 1.09 -17.64 3.79
C PRO A 28 2.34 -16.78 3.62
N VAL A 29 3.28 -16.97 4.53
CA VAL A 29 4.58 -16.32 4.43
C VAL A 29 5.24 -16.88 3.15
N PRO A 30 5.73 -16.03 2.23
CA PRO A 30 6.30 -16.47 0.94
C PRO A 30 7.38 -17.57 1.09
N VAL A 31 8.06 -17.57 2.24
CA VAL A 31 9.07 -18.58 2.62
C VAL A 31 8.47 -19.99 2.71
N PHE A 32 7.28 -20.15 3.29
CA PHE A 32 6.65 -21.48 3.42
C PHE A 32 6.23 -22.07 2.07
N ARG A 33 5.80 -21.23 1.13
CA ARG A 33 5.46 -21.68 -0.22
C ARG A 33 6.71 -22.21 -0.97
N SER A 34 7.84 -21.55 -0.80
CA SER A 34 9.10 -22.01 -1.38
C SER A 34 9.59 -23.31 -0.75
N ILE A 35 9.53 -23.43 0.58
CA ILE A 35 9.95 -24.62 1.32
C ILE A 35 9.12 -25.85 0.93
N SER A 36 7.78 -25.71 0.81
CA SER A 36 6.90 -26.84 0.45
C SER A 36 7.21 -27.42 -0.93
N VAL A 37 7.55 -26.57 -1.91
CA VAL A 37 7.97 -27.02 -3.24
C VAL A 37 9.28 -27.83 -3.16
N TRP A 38 10.25 -27.35 -2.38
CA TRP A 38 11.53 -28.05 -2.22
C TRP A 38 11.40 -29.35 -1.46
N ILE A 39 10.54 -29.44 -0.44
CA ILE A 39 10.22 -30.70 0.25
C ILE A 39 9.68 -31.72 -0.76
N TYR A 40 8.73 -31.31 -1.59
CA TYR A 40 8.13 -32.19 -2.60
C TYR A 40 9.16 -32.71 -3.60
N LEU A 41 10.04 -31.84 -4.11
CA LEU A 41 11.08 -32.20 -5.08
C LEU A 41 12.17 -33.09 -4.49
N LEU A 42 12.56 -32.88 -3.23
CA LEU A 42 13.66 -33.56 -2.56
C LEU A 42 13.24 -34.86 -1.90
N HIS A 43 11.97 -35.06 -1.58
CA HIS A 43 11.46 -36.22 -0.88
C HIS A 43 11.87 -37.57 -1.52
N PRO A 44 11.74 -37.80 -2.85
CA PRO A 44 12.19 -39.06 -3.45
C PRO A 44 13.71 -39.32 -3.31
N LEU A 45 14.50 -38.23 -3.43
CA LEU A 45 15.96 -38.31 -3.25
C LEU A 45 16.32 -38.70 -1.81
N MET A 46 15.64 -38.13 -0.81
CA MET A 46 15.88 -38.46 0.59
C MET A 46 15.53 -39.91 0.94
N ILE A 47 14.52 -40.48 0.32
CA ILE A 47 14.19 -41.89 0.45
C ILE A 47 15.38 -42.76 -0.01
N ILE A 48 15.96 -42.46 -1.18
CA ILE A 48 17.11 -43.17 -1.72
C ILE A 48 18.32 -43.02 -0.82
N LEU A 49 18.61 -41.82 -0.34
CA LEU A 49 19.75 -41.54 0.52
C LEU A 49 19.65 -42.26 1.89
N VAL A 50 18.48 -42.23 2.54
CA VAL A 50 18.26 -42.92 3.82
C VAL A 50 18.43 -44.42 3.65
N ARG A 51 17.89 -45.03 2.60
CA ARG A 51 18.05 -46.45 2.30
C ARG A 51 19.50 -46.83 1.98
N GLY A 52 20.18 -45.98 1.19
CA GLY A 52 21.59 -46.17 0.86
C GLY A 52 22.50 -46.13 2.09
N ALA A 53 22.31 -45.12 2.94
CA ALA A 53 23.04 -44.95 4.18
C ALA A 53 22.78 -46.14 5.16
N ALA A 54 21.54 -46.55 5.33
CA ALA A 54 21.17 -47.68 6.17
C ALA A 54 21.80 -48.99 5.70
N LYS A 55 21.94 -49.14 4.39
CA LYS A 55 22.64 -50.31 3.80
C LYS A 55 24.16 -50.31 4.08
N LEU A 56 24.78 -49.14 3.95
CA LEU A 56 26.21 -48.96 4.18
C LEU A 56 26.59 -49.09 5.66
N THR A 57 25.73 -48.66 6.57
CA THR A 57 25.94 -48.70 8.02
C THR A 57 25.43 -49.99 8.68
N HIS A 58 24.91 -50.93 7.93
CA HIS A 58 24.28 -52.19 8.42
C HIS A 58 23.09 -51.97 9.39
N CYS A 59 22.46 -50.76 9.35
CA CYS A 59 21.34 -50.39 10.22
C CYS A 59 19.98 -50.53 9.52
N GLN A 60 19.84 -51.49 8.60
CA GLN A 60 18.62 -51.66 7.79
C GLN A 60 17.38 -51.96 8.63
N ALA A 61 17.54 -52.80 9.69
CA ALA A 61 16.44 -53.15 10.59
C ALA A 61 15.80 -51.91 11.25
N ALA A 62 16.61 -50.91 11.64
CA ALA A 62 16.12 -49.69 12.29
C ALA A 62 15.54 -48.69 11.30
N PHE A 63 16.22 -48.41 10.18
CA PHE A 63 15.90 -47.28 9.30
C PHE A 63 15.15 -47.68 8.03
N VAL A 64 15.02 -48.94 7.68
CA VAL A 64 14.30 -49.42 6.48
C VAL A 64 13.15 -50.33 6.82
N GLU A 65 13.35 -51.28 7.74
CA GLU A 65 12.32 -52.25 8.13
C GLU A 65 11.29 -51.64 9.09
N ASN A 66 11.72 -50.67 9.94
CA ASN A 66 10.80 -49.91 10.76
C ASN A 66 10.22 -48.74 9.96
N SER A 67 8.99 -48.92 9.48
CA SER A 67 8.29 -47.95 8.61
C SER A 67 8.15 -46.58 9.26
N LEU A 68 7.95 -46.50 10.58
CA LEU A 68 7.78 -45.24 11.29
C LEU A 68 9.09 -44.42 11.35
N ILE A 69 10.19 -45.11 11.74
CA ILE A 69 11.52 -44.48 11.82
C ILE A 69 11.98 -44.03 10.44
N HIS A 70 11.77 -44.87 9.43
CA HIS A 70 12.07 -44.52 8.03
C HIS A 70 11.35 -43.25 7.60
N TYR A 71 10.02 -43.19 7.83
CA TYR A 71 9.20 -42.05 7.47
C TYR A 71 9.63 -40.75 8.17
N ILE A 72 9.83 -40.82 9.51
CA ILE A 72 10.28 -39.64 10.28
C ILE A 72 11.65 -39.14 9.78
N SER A 73 12.59 -40.06 9.51
CA SER A 73 13.92 -39.69 9.02
C SER A 73 13.88 -39.03 7.65
N VAL A 74 13.07 -39.53 6.72
CA VAL A 74 12.89 -38.93 5.38
C VAL A 74 12.24 -37.54 5.47
N CYS A 75 11.17 -37.39 6.28
CA CYS A 75 10.50 -36.09 6.47
C CYS A 75 11.43 -35.06 7.08
N PHE A 76 12.19 -35.43 8.10
CA PHE A 76 13.14 -34.56 8.80
C PHE A 76 14.27 -34.09 7.87
N LEU A 77 14.90 -35.02 7.14
CA LEU A 77 15.96 -34.71 6.18
C LEU A 77 15.45 -33.89 5.01
N SER A 78 14.26 -34.18 4.48
CA SER A 78 13.63 -33.39 3.42
C SER A 78 13.33 -31.93 3.90
N GLY A 79 12.85 -31.79 5.12
CA GLY A 79 12.57 -30.48 5.73
C GLY A 79 13.84 -29.63 5.92
N ILE A 80 14.91 -30.22 6.47
CA ILE A 80 16.19 -29.55 6.66
C ILE A 80 16.79 -29.15 5.31
N SER A 81 16.84 -30.08 4.35
CA SER A 81 17.40 -29.83 3.03
C SER A 81 16.63 -28.71 2.31
N ALA A 82 15.30 -28.74 2.36
CA ALA A 82 14.45 -27.69 1.80
C ALA A 82 14.67 -26.33 2.48
N TRP A 83 14.88 -26.30 3.79
CA TRP A 83 15.18 -25.09 4.54
C TRP A 83 16.55 -24.49 4.16
N ILE A 84 17.59 -25.34 4.06
CA ILE A 84 18.95 -24.94 3.66
C ILE A 84 18.92 -24.37 2.23
N ILE A 85 18.29 -25.09 1.30
CA ILE A 85 18.17 -24.68 -0.10
C ILE A 85 17.36 -23.39 -0.19
N GLY A 86 16.22 -23.31 0.49
CA GLY A 86 15.40 -22.09 0.52
C GLY A 86 16.16 -20.88 1.05
N LYS A 87 16.97 -21.06 2.12
CA LYS A 87 17.83 -20.01 2.67
C LYS A 87 18.96 -19.63 1.71
N TYR A 88 19.56 -20.60 1.04
CA TYR A 88 20.63 -20.38 0.05
C TYR A 88 20.11 -19.59 -1.15
N PHE A 89 18.95 -19.97 -1.73
CA PHE A 89 18.35 -19.24 -2.84
C PHE A 89 17.87 -17.83 -2.44
N THR A 90 17.33 -17.67 -1.22
CA THR A 90 16.95 -16.34 -0.71
C THR A 90 18.17 -15.45 -0.50
N PHE A 91 19.27 -16.02 -0.01
CA PHE A 91 20.53 -15.32 0.21
C PHE A 91 21.19 -14.94 -1.12
N HIS A 92 21.22 -15.86 -2.11
CA HIS A 92 21.78 -15.58 -3.43
C HIS A 92 20.93 -14.62 -4.25
N LYS A 93 19.58 -14.64 -4.13
CA LYS A 93 18.71 -13.66 -4.78
C LYS A 93 18.95 -12.22 -4.29
N ARG A 94 19.43 -12.05 -3.06
CA ARG A 94 19.88 -10.74 -2.53
C ARG A 94 21.27 -10.31 -3.02
N ARG A 95 22.09 -11.23 -3.50
CA ARG A 95 23.49 -10.95 -3.87
C ARG A 95 23.69 -10.56 -5.33
N TYR A 96 22.72 -10.86 -6.20
CA TYR A 96 22.71 -10.42 -7.58
C TYR A 96 21.63 -9.34 -7.73
N ASP A 97 22.01 -8.11 -7.44
CA ASP A 97 21.34 -6.92 -7.98
C ASP A 97 21.67 -6.89 -9.49
N LEU A 98 21.21 -7.92 -10.20
CA LEU A 98 21.25 -7.92 -11.65
C LEU A 98 20.39 -6.76 -12.08
N LYS A 99 21.02 -5.70 -12.58
CA LYS A 99 20.30 -4.67 -13.34
C LYS A 99 19.39 -5.44 -14.29
N GLY A 100 18.08 -5.30 -14.13
CA GLY A 100 17.13 -5.96 -15.03
C GLY A 100 17.38 -5.53 -16.47
N ARG A 101 16.67 -6.12 -17.42
CA ARG A 101 16.74 -5.74 -18.83
C ARG A 101 16.44 -4.24 -19.06
N ALA A 102 15.69 -3.64 -18.15
CA ALA A 102 15.39 -2.22 -18.12
C ALA A 102 15.41 -1.71 -16.67
N TRP A 103 15.84 -0.48 -16.47
CA TRP A 103 15.84 0.20 -15.15
C TRP A 103 15.54 1.68 -15.35
N ILE A 104 15.14 2.33 -14.27
CA ILE A 104 14.90 3.78 -14.22
C ILE A 104 16.07 4.42 -13.48
N GLU A 105 16.66 5.45 -14.07
CA GLU A 105 17.66 6.31 -13.41
C GLU A 105 16.99 7.62 -13.00
N VAL A 106 17.08 7.94 -11.70
CA VAL A 106 16.54 9.20 -11.15
C VAL A 106 17.71 10.13 -10.86
N ASP A 107 17.73 11.26 -11.55
CA ASP A 107 18.67 12.33 -11.28
C ASP A 107 18.16 13.20 -10.11
N ARG A 108 18.79 13.05 -8.96
CA ARG A 108 18.42 13.78 -7.75
C ARG A 108 18.54 15.31 -7.91
N LYS A 109 19.56 15.80 -8.64
CA LYS A 109 19.75 17.25 -8.85
C LYS A 109 18.60 17.82 -9.67
N LYS A 110 18.19 17.12 -10.73
CA LYS A 110 17.06 17.52 -11.55
C LYS A 110 15.75 17.47 -10.77
N LEU A 111 15.53 16.45 -9.94
CA LEU A 111 14.37 16.36 -9.05
C LEU A 111 14.30 17.58 -8.11
N CYS A 112 15.41 17.93 -7.44
CA CYS A 112 15.47 19.11 -6.56
C CYS A 112 15.24 20.41 -7.33
N HIS A 113 15.80 20.54 -8.52
CA HIS A 113 15.58 21.70 -9.39
C HIS A 113 14.09 21.85 -9.78
N ASN A 114 13.46 20.74 -10.21
CA ASN A 114 12.03 20.75 -10.55
C ASN A 114 11.15 21.17 -9.36
N VAL A 115 11.49 20.72 -8.15
CA VAL A 115 10.80 21.13 -6.93
C VAL A 115 10.97 22.64 -6.67
N SER A 116 12.16 23.21 -6.91
CA SER A 116 12.38 24.66 -6.80
C SER A 116 11.49 25.41 -7.78
N VAL A 117 11.48 25.03 -9.04
CA VAL A 117 10.62 25.63 -10.07
C VAL A 117 9.15 25.56 -9.68
N LEU A 118 8.70 24.40 -9.17
CA LEU A 118 7.30 24.26 -8.72
C LEU A 118 6.98 25.13 -7.50
N LYS A 119 7.94 25.28 -6.55
CA LYS A 119 7.77 26.19 -5.41
C LYS A 119 7.59 27.63 -5.82
N ASP A 120 8.30 28.07 -6.87
CA ASP A 120 8.21 29.43 -7.41
C ASP A 120 6.85 29.71 -8.08
N LEU A 121 6.13 28.65 -8.51
CA LEU A 121 4.79 28.75 -9.09
C LEU A 121 3.67 28.69 -8.04
N LEU A 122 3.97 28.39 -6.77
CA LEU A 122 2.93 28.25 -5.75
C LEU A 122 2.29 29.60 -5.40
N PRO A 123 0.96 29.63 -5.24
CA PRO A 123 0.31 30.78 -4.61
C PRO A 123 0.86 31.05 -3.21
N PRO A 124 0.80 32.28 -2.72
CA PRO A 124 1.24 32.65 -1.37
C PRO A 124 0.61 31.73 -0.30
N GLY A 125 1.45 31.15 0.58
CA GLY A 125 1.01 30.26 1.65
C GLY A 125 0.75 28.81 1.23
N CYS A 126 0.73 28.51 -0.07
CA CYS A 126 0.53 27.17 -0.59
C CYS A 126 1.81 26.33 -0.43
N LYS A 127 1.64 25.04 -0.10
CA LYS A 127 2.73 24.05 0.01
C LYS A 127 2.59 22.96 -1.03
N LEU A 128 3.71 22.32 -1.38
CA LEU A 128 3.68 21.11 -2.19
C LEU A 128 3.24 19.90 -1.35
N MET A 129 2.33 19.11 -1.90
CA MET A 129 1.91 17.80 -1.40
C MET A 129 2.02 16.77 -2.54
N PRO A 130 3.24 16.33 -2.93
CA PRO A 130 3.43 15.48 -4.10
C PRO A 130 2.65 14.18 -4.03
N ALA A 131 2.07 13.78 -5.17
CA ALA A 131 1.42 12.49 -5.33
C ALA A 131 2.45 11.42 -5.70
N VAL A 132 2.84 10.60 -4.72
CA VAL A 132 3.81 9.50 -4.89
C VAL A 132 3.15 8.13 -5.00
N LYS A 133 1.86 8.09 -5.36
CA LYS A 133 1.08 6.88 -5.61
C LYS A 133 1.66 6.07 -6.77
N ALA A 134 1.23 4.80 -6.90
CA ALA A 134 1.69 3.87 -7.93
C ALA A 134 3.23 3.82 -8.00
N ASN A 135 3.88 3.70 -6.83
CA ASN A 135 5.33 3.70 -6.70
C ASN A 135 5.99 4.97 -7.30
N ALA A 136 5.42 6.16 -7.03
CA ALA A 136 5.77 7.43 -7.66
C ALA A 136 5.74 7.32 -9.20
N TYR A 137 4.65 6.77 -9.73
CA TYR A 137 4.46 6.50 -11.16
C TYR A 137 5.60 5.66 -11.76
N GLY A 138 6.14 4.73 -10.97
CA GLY A 138 7.23 3.83 -11.36
C GLY A 138 8.63 4.29 -10.95
N HIS A 139 8.82 5.53 -10.49
CA HIS A 139 10.13 6.09 -10.16
C HIS A 139 10.68 5.63 -8.79
N GLY A 140 9.89 4.93 -7.98
CA GLY A 140 10.28 4.49 -6.64
C GLY A 140 9.81 5.44 -5.54
N ALA A 141 8.63 5.18 -4.97
CA ALA A 141 7.95 6.09 -4.03
C ALA A 141 8.80 6.44 -2.81
N VAL A 142 9.44 5.45 -2.19
CA VAL A 142 10.30 5.66 -1.01
C VAL A 142 11.53 6.50 -1.35
N LEU A 143 12.17 6.24 -2.51
CA LEU A 143 13.34 6.99 -2.96
C LEU A 143 12.96 8.46 -3.24
N ILE A 144 11.89 8.67 -4.00
CA ILE A 144 11.42 10.02 -4.35
C ILE A 144 10.99 10.78 -3.09
N ALA A 145 10.08 10.22 -2.29
CA ALA A 145 9.58 10.89 -1.09
C ALA A 145 10.67 11.15 -0.05
N GLY A 146 11.59 10.20 0.15
CA GLY A 146 12.76 10.39 1.03
C GLY A 146 13.70 11.50 0.55
N THR A 147 13.90 11.65 -0.77
CA THR A 147 14.67 12.78 -1.33
C THR A 147 13.92 14.09 -1.12
N LEU A 148 12.60 14.09 -1.32
CA LEU A 148 11.77 15.28 -1.11
C LEU A 148 11.72 15.72 0.36
N ASN A 149 11.67 14.77 1.31
CA ASN A 149 11.79 15.08 2.75
C ASN A 149 13.09 15.84 3.07
N GLN A 150 14.21 15.44 2.46
CA GLN A 150 15.53 16.08 2.71
C GLN A 150 15.58 17.54 2.25
N ILE A 151 14.70 17.97 1.35
CA ILE A 151 14.57 19.35 0.87
C ILE A 151 13.34 20.07 1.41
N GLY A 152 12.77 19.55 2.52
CA GLY A 152 11.73 20.20 3.29
C GLY A 152 10.32 20.03 2.77
N ILE A 153 10.03 19.00 1.98
CA ILE A 153 8.65 18.59 1.66
C ILE A 153 8.19 17.65 2.78
N ASP A 154 7.10 17.99 3.44
CA ASP A 154 6.55 17.31 4.62
C ASP A 154 5.14 16.75 4.43
N SER A 155 4.66 16.70 3.20
CA SER A 155 3.30 16.27 2.90
C SER A 155 3.26 15.52 1.58
N PHE A 156 2.55 14.36 1.54
CA PHE A 156 2.52 13.45 0.39
C PHE A 156 1.12 12.87 0.18
N CYS A 157 0.81 12.47 -1.06
CA CYS A 157 -0.40 11.71 -1.38
C CYS A 157 -0.04 10.30 -1.84
N ALA A 158 -0.70 9.29 -1.27
CA ALA A 158 -0.65 7.89 -1.69
C ALA A 158 -2.05 7.42 -2.13
N ALA A 159 -2.15 6.39 -2.97
CA ALA A 159 -3.44 5.89 -3.42
C ALA A 159 -4.12 4.99 -2.39
N SER A 160 -3.34 4.25 -1.60
CA SER A 160 -3.84 3.22 -0.70
C SER A 160 -3.08 3.19 0.63
N VAL A 161 -3.71 2.58 1.65
CA VAL A 161 -3.07 2.37 2.96
C VAL A 161 -1.77 1.55 2.85
N SER A 162 -1.69 0.60 1.92
CA SER A 162 -0.48 -0.20 1.71
C SER A 162 0.70 0.64 1.20
N GLU A 163 0.45 1.56 0.26
CA GLU A 163 1.46 2.52 -0.20
C GLU A 163 1.90 3.46 0.93
N GLY A 164 0.95 3.98 1.73
CA GLY A 164 1.27 4.82 2.88
C GLY A 164 2.13 4.09 3.91
N ILE A 165 1.86 2.81 4.18
CA ILE A 165 2.68 1.97 5.06
C ILE A 165 4.08 1.75 4.49
N GLU A 166 4.21 1.55 3.19
CA GLU A 166 5.50 1.41 2.52
C GLU A 166 6.35 2.68 2.68
N LEU A 167 5.77 3.84 2.46
CA LEU A 167 6.41 5.13 2.68
C LEU A 167 6.90 5.27 4.14
N ARG A 168 6.04 5.00 5.13
CA ARG A 168 6.42 5.05 6.55
C ARG A 168 7.55 4.09 6.92
N LYS A 169 7.49 2.85 6.41
CA LYS A 169 8.55 1.86 6.61
C LYS A 169 9.86 2.27 5.93
N GLY A 170 9.78 3.05 4.87
CA GLY A 170 10.93 3.65 4.18
C GLY A 170 11.48 4.91 4.86
N GLY A 171 10.91 5.32 6.02
CA GLY A 171 11.38 6.48 6.79
C GLY A 171 10.82 7.82 6.33
N VAL A 172 9.80 7.84 5.46
CA VAL A 172 9.16 9.09 5.02
C VAL A 172 8.38 9.72 6.17
N CYS A 173 8.69 10.99 6.45
CA CYS A 173 8.10 11.80 7.52
C CYS A 173 7.04 12.76 6.97
N GLY A 174 6.28 13.38 7.91
CA GLY A 174 5.26 14.38 7.58
C GLY A 174 3.88 13.76 7.30
N GLU A 175 2.97 14.50 6.71
CA GLU A 175 1.62 14.06 6.40
C GLU A 175 1.60 13.10 5.22
N ILE A 176 0.86 11.98 5.32
CA ILE A 176 0.60 11.08 4.18
C ILE A 176 -0.91 10.94 4.03
N LEU A 177 -1.47 11.58 3.01
CA LEU A 177 -2.88 11.53 2.66
C LEU A 177 -3.18 10.34 1.76
N ILE A 178 -4.04 9.44 2.22
CA ILE A 178 -4.56 8.30 1.44
C ILE A 178 -5.75 8.79 0.61
N LEU A 179 -5.57 8.82 -0.71
CA LEU A 179 -6.57 9.37 -1.64
C LEU A 179 -7.75 8.43 -1.91
N GLY A 180 -7.56 7.14 -1.74
CA GLY A 180 -8.55 6.10 -2.03
C GLY A 180 -9.32 5.63 -0.80
N TYR A 181 -10.25 4.71 -1.06
CA TYR A 181 -11.01 4.01 -0.02
C TYR A 181 -10.11 3.05 0.77
N THR A 182 -10.28 3.01 2.08
CA THR A 182 -9.68 2.00 2.97
C THR A 182 -10.79 1.17 3.59
N HIS A 183 -10.70 -0.16 3.46
CA HIS A 183 -11.69 -1.07 4.04
C HIS A 183 -11.61 -1.02 5.59
N PRO A 184 -12.75 -1.11 6.31
CA PRO A 184 -12.78 -1.02 7.78
C PRO A 184 -11.82 -1.95 8.52
N GLU A 185 -11.55 -3.13 7.98
CA GLU A 185 -10.55 -4.07 8.51
C GLU A 185 -9.14 -3.43 8.66
N TYR A 186 -8.83 -2.43 7.84
CA TYR A 186 -7.53 -1.75 7.83
C TYR A 186 -7.50 -0.41 8.58
N PHE A 187 -8.61 0.04 9.16
CA PHE A 187 -8.65 1.26 9.96
C PHE A 187 -7.60 1.31 11.08
N PRO A 188 -7.31 0.19 11.80
CA PRO A 188 -6.23 0.17 12.79
C PRO A 188 -4.87 0.58 12.24
N LEU A 189 -4.62 0.36 10.94
CA LEU A 189 -3.36 0.69 10.30
C LEU A 189 -3.22 2.20 10.03
N LEU A 190 -4.32 2.91 9.83
CA LEU A 190 -4.30 4.36 9.66
C LEU A 190 -3.70 5.04 10.89
N GLY A 191 -4.19 4.70 12.10
CA GLY A 191 -3.64 5.22 13.34
C GLY A 191 -2.21 4.72 13.63
N LYS A 192 -1.96 3.41 13.42
CA LYS A 192 -0.65 2.80 13.69
C LYS A 192 0.48 3.44 12.88
N TYR A 193 0.21 3.84 11.65
CA TYR A 193 1.19 4.41 10.72
C TYR A 193 1.03 5.92 10.52
N ASP A 194 0.21 6.56 11.36
CA ASP A 194 -0.05 8.01 11.29
C ASP A 194 -0.40 8.48 9.87
N LEU A 195 -1.43 7.86 9.28
CA LEU A 195 -1.91 8.16 7.94
C LEU A 195 -3.20 8.97 8.00
N THR A 196 -3.32 9.96 7.14
CA THR A 196 -4.54 10.76 6.97
C THR A 196 -5.43 10.12 5.92
N GLN A 197 -6.71 9.88 6.23
CA GLN A 197 -7.64 9.19 5.33
C GLN A 197 -8.52 10.19 4.58
N THR A 198 -8.76 9.98 3.29
CA THR A 198 -9.79 10.71 2.56
C THR A 198 -11.17 10.19 2.92
N VAL A 199 -12.06 11.08 3.33
CA VAL A 199 -13.50 10.84 3.44
C VAL A 199 -14.12 11.01 2.05
N ILE A 200 -14.61 9.91 1.49
CA ILE A 200 -15.12 9.85 0.12
C ILE A 200 -16.64 10.12 -0.01
N ASN A 201 -17.37 10.04 1.09
CA ASN A 201 -18.79 10.41 1.22
C ASN A 201 -19.22 10.36 2.70
N SER A 202 -20.43 10.85 2.99
CA SER A 202 -20.98 10.90 4.35
C SER A 202 -21.18 9.52 4.98
N ARG A 203 -21.56 8.50 4.20
CA ARG A 203 -21.67 7.12 4.68
C ARG A 203 -20.31 6.57 5.15
N TYR A 204 -19.26 6.83 4.40
CA TYR A 204 -17.90 6.39 4.75
C TYR A 204 -17.38 7.16 5.98
N ALA A 205 -17.73 8.44 6.12
CA ALA A 205 -17.43 9.21 7.33
C ALA A 205 -18.03 8.56 8.59
N LYS A 206 -19.28 8.11 8.51
CA LYS A 206 -19.95 7.37 9.62
C LYS A 206 -19.20 6.10 9.97
N LEU A 207 -18.80 5.28 8.99
CA LEU A 207 -18.01 4.06 9.22
C LEU A 207 -16.66 4.35 9.89
N LEU A 208 -15.96 5.40 9.48
CA LEU A 208 -14.71 5.83 10.13
C LEU A 208 -14.97 6.26 11.57
N ASN A 209 -16.05 7.00 11.83
CA ASN A 209 -16.43 7.45 13.17
C ASN A 209 -16.84 6.28 14.08
N GLU A 210 -17.56 5.29 13.55
CA GLU A 210 -17.99 4.09 14.27
C GLU A 210 -16.82 3.20 14.73
N TYR A 211 -15.65 3.34 14.13
CA TYR A 211 -14.43 2.68 14.61
C TYR A 211 -14.04 3.11 16.05
N GLY A 212 -14.52 4.26 16.52
CA GLY A 212 -14.42 4.69 17.91
C GLY A 212 -13.05 5.17 18.36
N LYS A 213 -12.10 5.40 17.43
CA LYS A 213 -10.79 5.99 17.72
C LYS A 213 -10.55 7.22 16.86
N PRO A 214 -9.80 8.23 17.36
CA PRO A 214 -9.48 9.43 16.61
C PRO A 214 -8.80 9.09 15.27
N MET A 215 -9.28 9.68 14.18
CA MET A 215 -8.75 9.51 12.85
C MET A 215 -8.54 10.84 12.16
N LYS A 216 -7.34 11.07 11.63
CA LYS A 216 -7.03 12.23 10.79
C LYS A 216 -7.67 12.04 9.42
N VAL A 217 -8.42 13.04 8.96
CA VAL A 217 -9.13 12.94 7.68
C VAL A 217 -9.08 14.23 6.88
N HIS A 218 -9.09 14.08 5.55
CA HIS A 218 -9.47 15.16 4.62
C HIS A 218 -10.80 14.80 3.94
N ILE A 219 -11.72 15.74 3.91
CA ILE A 219 -13.01 15.55 3.23
C ILE A 219 -12.81 15.83 1.74
N LYS A 220 -13.21 14.90 0.89
CA LYS A 220 -13.22 15.11 -0.55
C LYS A 220 -14.60 15.57 -1.04
N ILE A 221 -14.60 16.67 -1.80
CA ILE A 221 -15.79 17.20 -2.47
C ILE A 221 -15.73 16.84 -3.95
N ASP A 222 -16.80 16.29 -4.47
CA ASP A 222 -16.98 16.09 -5.90
C ASP A 222 -17.63 17.32 -6.53
N THR A 223 -16.87 17.99 -7.37
CA THR A 223 -17.29 19.19 -8.10
C THR A 223 -17.48 18.96 -9.58
N GLY A 224 -17.59 17.67 -10.00
CA GLY A 224 -17.84 17.32 -11.39
C GLY A 224 -16.95 16.23 -11.96
N MET A 225 -16.01 15.66 -11.19
CA MET A 225 -15.20 14.53 -11.62
C MET A 225 -15.94 13.18 -11.54
N HIS A 226 -16.91 13.06 -10.64
CA HIS A 226 -17.79 11.90 -10.46
C HIS A 226 -17.03 10.57 -10.23
N ARG A 227 -15.89 10.62 -9.53
CA ARG A 227 -15.11 9.43 -9.16
C ARG A 227 -15.21 9.09 -7.67
N LEU A 228 -14.92 10.04 -6.82
CA LEU A 228 -14.97 9.96 -5.36
C LEU A 228 -15.27 11.35 -4.81
N GLY A 229 -15.86 11.42 -3.64
CA GLY A 229 -16.19 12.67 -2.94
C GLY A 229 -17.69 12.81 -2.71
N GLU A 230 -18.06 13.55 -1.65
CA GLU A 230 -19.46 13.97 -1.47
C GLU A 230 -19.76 15.07 -2.48
N ARG A 231 -20.96 15.06 -3.07
CA ARG A 231 -21.32 16.05 -4.08
C ARG A 231 -21.39 17.44 -3.49
N ALA A 232 -20.93 18.43 -4.26
CA ALA A 232 -20.91 19.82 -3.82
C ALA A 232 -22.33 20.36 -3.46
N GLU A 233 -23.38 19.79 -4.07
CA GLU A 233 -24.78 20.13 -3.79
C GLU A 233 -25.27 19.64 -2.43
N HIS A 234 -24.64 18.59 -1.86
CA HIS A 234 -25.00 17.98 -0.59
C HIS A 234 -24.29 18.66 0.60
N VAL A 235 -24.38 19.98 0.68
CA VAL A 235 -23.68 20.75 1.72
C VAL A 235 -24.09 20.37 3.14
N GLU A 236 -25.35 19.95 3.34
CA GLU A 236 -25.83 19.50 4.65
C GLU A 236 -25.13 18.21 5.10
N GLU A 237 -25.04 17.24 4.22
CA GLU A 237 -24.35 15.98 4.49
C GLU A 237 -22.85 16.22 4.76
N ILE A 238 -22.24 17.17 4.05
CA ILE A 238 -20.85 17.56 4.29
C ILE A 238 -20.70 18.22 5.66
N ALA A 239 -21.62 19.13 6.03
CA ALA A 239 -21.62 19.79 7.34
C ALA A 239 -21.74 18.77 8.50
N HIS A 240 -22.60 17.77 8.37
CA HIS A 240 -22.75 16.71 9.37
C HIS A 240 -21.47 15.89 9.58
N ILE A 241 -20.54 15.83 8.62
CA ILE A 241 -19.26 15.15 8.82
C ILE A 241 -18.45 15.85 9.93
N PHE A 242 -18.56 17.18 10.06
CA PHE A 242 -17.88 17.96 11.10
C PHE A 242 -18.40 17.71 12.52
N GLU A 243 -19.57 17.10 12.66
CA GLU A 243 -20.17 16.74 13.96
C GLU A 243 -19.67 15.38 14.48
N LEU A 244 -18.96 14.61 13.65
CA LEU A 244 -18.49 13.27 13.98
C LEU A 244 -17.25 13.32 14.89
N LYS A 245 -17.45 12.94 16.15
CA LYS A 245 -16.50 13.16 17.27
C LYS A 245 -15.13 12.48 17.12
N ASN A 246 -15.08 11.37 16.40
CA ASN A 246 -13.84 10.60 16.21
C ASN A 246 -13.08 11.01 14.94
N LEU A 247 -13.57 11.99 14.17
CA LEU A 247 -12.90 12.49 12.98
C LEU A 247 -12.17 13.80 13.27
N MET A 248 -10.85 13.77 13.14
CA MET A 248 -9.98 14.95 13.18
C MET A 248 -9.87 15.50 11.77
N ILE A 249 -10.74 16.44 11.41
CA ILE A 249 -10.79 17.01 10.07
C ILE A 249 -9.62 17.97 9.92
N GLU A 250 -8.60 17.57 9.16
CA GLU A 250 -7.41 18.35 8.90
C GLU A 250 -7.45 19.10 7.57
N GLY A 251 -8.38 18.74 6.68
CA GLY A 251 -8.52 19.43 5.40
C GLY A 251 -9.79 19.06 4.63
N ILE A 252 -10.03 19.85 3.59
CA ILE A 252 -11.10 19.65 2.62
C ILE A 252 -10.55 19.91 1.22
N TYR A 253 -10.91 19.06 0.25
CA TYR A 253 -10.37 19.20 -1.08
C TYR A 253 -11.27 18.74 -2.21
N THR A 254 -10.99 19.24 -3.41
CA THR A 254 -11.53 18.71 -4.67
C THR A 254 -10.42 18.37 -5.64
N HIS A 255 -10.76 17.86 -6.81
CA HIS A 255 -9.83 17.58 -7.91
C HIS A 255 -10.40 18.11 -9.22
N LEU A 256 -9.73 19.08 -9.79
CA LEU A 256 -10.05 19.63 -11.10
C LEU A 256 -9.72 18.59 -12.18
N CYS A 257 -10.65 18.35 -13.08
CA CYS A 257 -10.57 17.21 -14.01
C CYS A 257 -10.94 17.57 -15.45
N ALA A 258 -10.89 18.83 -15.81
CA ALA A 258 -11.00 19.21 -17.21
C ALA A 258 -9.87 18.58 -18.01
N ASP A 259 -10.14 18.37 -19.31
CA ASP A 259 -9.13 17.90 -20.26
C ASP A 259 -7.98 18.94 -20.34
N GLU A 260 -6.76 18.46 -20.61
CA GLU A 260 -5.57 19.31 -20.73
C GLU A 260 -5.62 20.24 -21.97
N SER A 261 -6.72 20.22 -22.72
CA SER A 261 -6.97 21.17 -23.80
C SER A 261 -7.24 22.55 -23.20
N SER A 262 -6.56 23.57 -23.68
CA SER A 262 -6.82 24.97 -23.31
C SER A 262 -8.09 25.52 -23.96
N SER A 263 -9.08 24.66 -24.23
CA SER A 263 -10.32 25.09 -24.87
C SER A 263 -11.14 25.99 -23.95
N PRO A 264 -11.89 26.97 -24.48
CA PRO A 264 -12.78 27.81 -23.68
C PRO A 264 -13.80 27.01 -22.85
N LYS A 265 -14.22 25.83 -23.36
CA LYS A 265 -15.13 24.92 -22.68
C LYS A 265 -14.48 24.30 -21.43
N ASP A 266 -13.24 23.81 -21.54
CA ASP A 266 -12.50 23.19 -20.45
C ASP A 266 -12.14 24.21 -19.36
N ARG A 267 -11.80 25.42 -19.80
CA ARG A 267 -11.58 26.55 -18.89
C ARG A 267 -12.84 26.90 -18.10
N ALA A 268 -13.97 27.07 -18.77
CA ALA A 268 -15.25 27.34 -18.11
C ALA A 268 -15.67 26.23 -17.15
N PHE A 269 -15.39 24.96 -17.51
CA PHE A 269 -15.66 23.82 -16.63
C PHE A 269 -14.77 23.84 -15.39
N THR A 270 -13.47 24.09 -15.53
CA THR A 270 -12.53 24.21 -14.39
C THR A 270 -12.93 25.35 -13.46
N GLU A 271 -13.27 26.51 -14.01
CA GLU A 271 -13.75 27.66 -13.24
C GLU A 271 -15.05 27.33 -12.49
N ALA A 272 -15.98 26.61 -13.12
CA ALA A 272 -17.21 26.14 -12.47
C ALA A 272 -16.92 25.17 -11.32
N GLN A 273 -15.99 24.22 -11.50
CA GLN A 273 -15.55 23.30 -10.43
C GLN A 273 -14.94 24.07 -9.25
N ALA A 274 -14.05 25.01 -9.51
CA ALA A 274 -13.40 25.81 -8.48
C ALA A 274 -14.42 26.68 -7.74
N LYS A 275 -15.33 27.31 -8.45
CA LYS A 275 -16.43 28.12 -7.90
C LYS A 275 -17.32 27.29 -6.98
N ALA A 276 -17.77 26.11 -7.42
CA ALA A 276 -18.59 25.20 -6.62
C ALA A 276 -17.85 24.78 -5.34
N PHE A 277 -16.57 24.45 -5.43
CA PHE A 277 -15.76 24.11 -4.28
C PHE A 277 -15.65 25.25 -3.25
N TYR A 278 -15.28 26.45 -3.69
CA TYR A 278 -15.17 27.60 -2.79
C TYR A 278 -16.52 28.01 -2.18
N GLN A 279 -17.63 27.83 -2.90
CA GLN A 279 -18.97 28.02 -2.35
C GLN A 279 -19.24 27.09 -1.18
N VAL A 280 -18.95 25.77 -1.34
CA VAL A 280 -19.08 24.79 -0.25
C VAL A 280 -18.23 25.21 0.96
N VAL A 281 -16.96 25.53 0.75
CA VAL A 281 -16.07 25.97 1.84
C VAL A 281 -16.61 27.23 2.53
N SER A 282 -17.11 28.20 1.77
CA SER A 282 -17.70 29.42 2.32
C SER A 282 -18.93 29.16 3.18
N VAL A 283 -19.83 28.26 2.73
CA VAL A 283 -21.02 27.88 3.51
C VAL A 283 -20.62 27.17 4.79
N LEU A 284 -19.67 26.23 4.72
CA LEU A 284 -19.19 25.49 5.89
C LEU A 284 -18.56 26.43 6.93
N ARG A 285 -17.70 27.38 6.49
CA ARG A 285 -17.10 28.38 7.38
C ARG A 285 -18.14 29.27 8.04
N LYS A 286 -19.16 29.72 7.32
CA LYS A 286 -20.29 30.50 7.87
C LYS A 286 -21.08 29.74 8.94
N ARG A 287 -21.10 28.41 8.88
CA ARG A 287 -21.71 27.53 9.87
C ARG A 287 -20.79 27.22 11.06
N GLY A 288 -19.59 27.79 11.10
CA GLY A 288 -18.62 27.53 12.16
C GLY A 288 -17.81 26.25 11.98
N CYS A 289 -17.91 25.57 10.83
CA CYS A 289 -17.09 24.40 10.54
C CYS A 289 -15.63 24.83 10.34
N SER A 290 -14.71 24.18 11.06
CA SER A 290 -13.28 24.39 10.89
C SER A 290 -12.81 23.72 9.60
N CYS A 291 -12.35 24.49 8.62
CA CYS A 291 -11.72 23.99 7.40
C CYS A 291 -10.24 24.41 7.40
N PRO A 292 -9.37 23.64 8.11
CA PRO A 292 -8.01 24.11 8.40
C PRO A 292 -7.13 24.18 7.15
N ARG A 293 -7.31 23.24 6.21
CA ARG A 293 -6.58 23.20 4.94
C ARG A 293 -7.53 23.00 3.78
N VAL A 294 -7.44 23.86 2.80
CA VAL A 294 -8.30 23.86 1.60
C VAL A 294 -7.43 23.66 0.38
N HIS A 295 -7.68 22.62 -0.42
CA HIS A 295 -6.82 22.38 -1.58
C HIS A 295 -7.56 21.81 -2.79
N LEU A 296 -7.25 22.34 -3.96
CA LEU A 296 -7.84 21.95 -5.24
C LEU A 296 -6.78 21.78 -6.35
N LEU A 297 -5.61 22.39 -6.20
CA LEU A 297 -4.58 22.37 -7.23
C LEU A 297 -3.95 20.97 -7.38
N ALA A 298 -3.84 20.53 -8.63
CA ALA A 298 -2.97 19.45 -9.09
C ALA A 298 -1.98 20.04 -10.10
N SER A 299 -1.12 19.25 -10.75
CA SER A 299 -0.11 19.76 -11.69
C SER A 299 -0.68 20.71 -12.72
N TYR A 300 -1.74 20.30 -13.42
CA TYR A 300 -2.38 21.12 -14.45
C TYR A 300 -2.98 22.43 -13.88
N GLY A 301 -3.67 22.32 -12.73
CA GLY A 301 -4.26 23.49 -12.07
C GLY A 301 -3.22 24.50 -11.62
N LEU A 302 -2.08 24.04 -11.06
CA LEU A 302 -0.99 24.89 -10.62
C LEU A 302 -0.37 25.68 -11.79
N ILE A 303 -0.20 25.04 -12.94
CA ILE A 303 0.49 25.65 -14.09
C ILE A 303 -0.44 26.62 -14.87
N ASN A 304 -1.71 26.26 -15.02
CA ASN A 304 -2.61 26.92 -15.97
C ASN A 304 -3.62 27.87 -15.33
N TYR A 305 -3.78 27.82 -13.98
CA TYR A 305 -4.76 28.65 -13.26
C TYR A 305 -4.09 29.32 -12.05
N PRO A 306 -3.17 30.30 -12.28
CA PRO A 306 -2.44 30.98 -11.21
C PRO A 306 -3.35 31.81 -10.27
N GLU A 307 -4.57 32.09 -10.71
CA GLU A 307 -5.60 32.76 -9.91
C GLU A 307 -6.23 31.87 -8.83
N LEU A 308 -6.12 30.55 -8.96
CA LEU A 308 -6.64 29.63 -7.96
C LEU A 308 -5.68 29.50 -6.79
N SER A 309 -6.22 29.47 -5.59
CA SER A 309 -5.43 29.38 -4.36
C SER A 309 -5.87 28.21 -3.50
N GLY A 310 -4.98 27.78 -2.62
CA GLY A 310 -5.24 26.72 -1.65
C GLY A 310 -3.99 26.45 -0.81
N ASP A 311 -4.15 25.65 0.24
CA ASP A 311 -3.06 25.37 1.18
C ASP A 311 -2.09 24.30 0.65
N TYR A 312 -2.53 23.45 -0.28
CA TYR A 312 -1.70 22.44 -0.92
C TYR A 312 -1.87 22.37 -2.44
N ALA A 313 -0.76 22.16 -3.14
CA ALA A 313 -0.71 21.73 -4.54
C ALA A 313 -0.24 20.27 -4.62
N ARG A 314 -1.13 19.39 -5.09
CA ARG A 314 -0.89 17.93 -5.19
C ARG A 314 -0.29 17.61 -6.55
N VAL A 315 0.98 17.93 -6.72
CA VAL A 315 1.73 17.70 -7.96
C VAL A 315 2.18 16.25 -8.06
N GLY A 316 2.11 15.65 -9.24
CA GLY A 316 2.52 14.28 -9.46
C GLY A 316 2.88 13.97 -10.91
#